data_9ccde1c6bc185f008471bc7112e8eef6
#
_entry.id   9ccde1c6bc185f008471bc7112e8eef6
#
_cell.length_a   1.000
_cell.length_b   1.000
_cell.length_c   1.000
_cell.angle_alpha   90.00
_cell.angle_beta   90.00
_cell.angle_gamma   90.00
#
_symmetry.space_group_name_H-M   'P 1'
#
loop_
_entity.id
_entity.type
_entity.pdbx_description
1 polymer ?
#
loop_
_entity_poly.entity_id
_entity_poly.type
_entity_poly.pdbx_seq_one_letter_code
_entity_poly.pdbx_strand_id
1 'polypeptide(L)'
;FFQAEDGIRDVAVTGVQTCALPIWDAVEGGITFFDTADTYSGGASEVATGRILPKYLGREEMVVATKVYMPVEVKGENGWGLSAKHIKAAIDSSLRRLGMEYVDLYQIHRWDGRTPIEETMEALHDVVRAGKARYIGASSMFAWQFAKAQHAADAHGWTRFVSMQNHYNLLYREEEREMIPQCIDQGVGVIPWSPLARGVLAGNRTRDGERRTTRSGTDDFTDYLYSQPTDFDVVERVAEVAADRGVPAAQVALAWLLGQAGVTAPIVGATRQAHLADALAAETLTLTEDEVARLEEPYVPHPVLGHF
;
A
#
# COMPACT_ATOMS: atom_id res chain seq x y z
N PHE A 1 7.44 1.13 5.72
CA PHE A 1 6.06 0.66 5.59
C PHE A 1 6.02 -0.85 5.45
N PHE A 2 5.28 -1.55 6.29
CA PHE A 2 5.18 -3.00 6.30
C PHE A 2 3.74 -3.45 6.07
N GLN A 3 3.50 -4.31 5.08
CA GLN A 3 2.21 -4.90 4.78
C GLN A 3 2.22 -6.40 5.14
N ALA A 4 1.31 -6.82 6.02
CA ALA A 4 1.26 -8.18 6.55
C ALA A 4 0.44 -9.17 5.67
N GLU A 5 0.36 -8.94 4.34
CA GLU A 5 -0.51 -9.72 3.46
C GLU A 5 -0.07 -11.15 3.19
N ASP A 6 1.20 -11.37 2.96
CA ASP A 6 1.68 -12.61 2.35
C ASP A 6 2.22 -13.67 3.33
N GLY A 7 2.43 -13.31 4.59
CA GLY A 7 2.92 -14.25 5.60
C GLY A 7 1.85 -15.12 6.25
N ILE A 8 0.57 -14.89 5.95
CA ILE A 8 -0.55 -15.53 6.66
C ILE A 8 -1.17 -16.68 5.86
N ARG A 9 -0.90 -16.79 4.55
CA ARG A 9 -1.52 -17.82 3.69
C ARG A 9 -1.10 -19.26 3.95
N ASP A 10 0.07 -19.50 4.56
CA ASP A 10 0.61 -20.88 4.70
C ASP A 10 0.48 -21.46 6.11
N VAL A 11 -0.45 -20.97 6.95
CA VAL A 11 -0.37 -21.33 8.34
C VAL A 11 -1.66 -21.76 8.98
N ALA A 12 -1.80 -23.04 9.01
CA ALA A 12 -2.59 -23.72 10.03
C ALA A 12 -1.71 -24.08 11.25
N VAL A 13 -1.14 -23.29 12.05
CA VAL A 13 -0.51 -23.58 13.37
C VAL A 13 0.93 -23.08 13.59
N THR A 14 1.81 -23.07 12.58
CA THR A 14 3.22 -22.64 12.74
C THR A 14 3.47 -21.17 12.43
N GLY A 15 2.52 -20.48 11.81
CA GLY A 15 2.70 -19.18 11.19
C GLY A 15 2.78 -17.96 12.11
N VAL A 16 2.36 -18.08 13.35
CA VAL A 16 2.49 -16.97 14.30
C VAL A 16 3.96 -16.66 14.62
N GLN A 17 4.83 -17.67 14.56
CA GLN A 17 6.27 -17.47 14.73
C GLN A 17 6.93 -16.90 13.46
N THR A 18 6.49 -17.31 12.28
CA THR A 18 7.04 -16.84 11.00
C THR A 18 6.65 -15.39 10.65
N CYS A 19 5.50 -14.91 11.11
CA CYS A 19 5.10 -13.50 10.95
C CYS A 19 5.71 -12.58 12.01
N ALA A 20 6.09 -13.09 13.16
CA ALA A 20 6.65 -12.29 14.25
C ALA A 20 8.09 -11.83 13.94
N LEU A 21 8.90 -12.66 13.29
CA LEU A 21 10.29 -12.31 12.96
C LEU A 21 10.40 -11.12 11.99
N PRO A 22 9.71 -11.09 10.85
CA PRO A 22 9.77 -9.92 9.97
C PRO A 22 9.25 -8.63 10.62
N ILE A 23 8.25 -8.71 11.52
CA ILE A 23 7.75 -7.52 12.24
C ILE A 23 8.78 -7.05 13.26
N TRP A 24 9.43 -7.97 13.99
CA TRP A 24 10.52 -7.62 14.90
C TRP A 24 11.66 -6.93 14.15
N ASP A 25 12.16 -7.51 13.07
CA ASP A 25 13.24 -6.94 12.27
C ASP A 25 12.85 -5.58 11.67
N ALA A 26 11.57 -5.38 11.31
CA ALA A 26 11.06 -4.10 10.84
C ALA A 26 11.13 -3.02 11.93
N VAL A 27 10.71 -3.36 13.16
CA VAL A 27 10.76 -2.45 14.32
C VAL A 27 12.21 -2.11 14.67
N GLU A 28 13.11 -3.11 14.73
CA GLU A 28 14.54 -2.88 14.96
C GLU A 28 15.19 -2.01 13.86
N GLY A 29 14.70 -2.14 12.62
CA GLY A 29 15.09 -1.30 11.49
C GLY A 29 14.47 0.10 11.48
N GLY A 30 13.70 0.47 12.51
CA GLY A 30 13.10 1.81 12.67
C GLY A 30 11.75 2.00 11.98
N ILE A 31 11.13 0.94 11.44
CA ILE A 31 9.80 1.03 10.84
C ILE A 31 8.75 1.15 11.95
N THR A 32 7.96 2.23 11.90
CA THR A 32 6.90 2.52 12.87
C THR A 32 5.50 2.55 12.25
N PHE A 33 5.39 2.59 10.93
CA PHE A 33 4.10 2.60 10.24
C PHE A 33 3.76 1.20 9.69
N PHE A 34 2.59 0.67 10.10
CA PHE A 34 2.10 -0.67 9.76
C PHE A 34 0.74 -0.57 9.07
N ASP A 35 0.70 -1.03 7.82
CA ASP A 35 -0.51 -1.00 6.97
C ASP A 35 -1.16 -2.38 6.90
N THR A 36 -2.46 -2.43 7.16
CA THR A 36 -3.30 -3.61 7.01
C THR A 36 -4.63 -3.25 6.34
N ALA A 37 -5.55 -4.18 6.23
CA ALA A 37 -6.93 -3.96 5.81
C ALA A 37 -7.85 -5.04 6.40
N ASP A 38 -9.11 -4.70 6.55
CA ASP A 38 -10.15 -5.62 7.02
C ASP A 38 -10.24 -6.89 6.17
N THR A 39 -10.05 -6.76 4.85
CA THR A 39 -10.13 -7.86 3.90
C THR A 39 -8.90 -8.76 3.82
N TYR A 40 -7.72 -8.28 4.30
CA TYR A 40 -6.49 -9.05 4.15
C TYR A 40 -6.57 -10.37 4.92
N SER A 41 -6.50 -11.48 4.17
CA SER A 41 -6.72 -12.83 4.70
C SER A 41 -8.00 -12.96 5.54
N GLY A 42 -9.08 -12.27 5.14
CA GLY A 42 -10.36 -12.32 5.85
C GLY A 42 -10.32 -11.76 7.27
N GLY A 43 -9.49 -10.73 7.51
CA GLY A 43 -9.30 -10.10 8.83
C GLY A 43 -8.14 -10.68 9.66
N ALA A 44 -7.52 -11.78 9.23
CA ALA A 44 -6.42 -12.40 9.98
C ALA A 44 -5.18 -11.50 10.05
N SER A 45 -4.98 -10.62 9.06
CA SER A 45 -3.91 -9.62 9.06
C SER A 45 -4.05 -8.64 10.24
N GLU A 46 -5.24 -8.11 10.48
CA GLU A 46 -5.50 -7.21 11.62
C GLU A 46 -5.32 -7.93 12.95
N VAL A 47 -5.77 -9.19 13.09
CA VAL A 47 -5.56 -10.02 14.30
C VAL A 47 -4.06 -10.22 14.55
N ALA A 48 -3.28 -10.54 13.53
CA ALA A 48 -1.84 -10.74 13.65
C ALA A 48 -1.14 -9.43 14.05
N THR A 49 -1.45 -8.32 13.38
CA THR A 49 -0.93 -6.98 13.66
C THR A 49 -1.18 -6.59 15.13
N GLY A 50 -2.44 -6.66 15.58
CA GLY A 50 -2.81 -6.30 16.94
C GLY A 50 -2.20 -7.19 18.02
N ARG A 51 -1.89 -8.46 17.71
CA ARG A 51 -1.28 -9.40 18.66
C ARG A 51 0.24 -9.27 18.72
N ILE A 52 0.88 -8.85 17.64
CA ILE A 52 2.35 -8.87 17.53
C ILE A 52 2.95 -7.51 17.87
N LEU A 53 2.45 -6.41 17.29
CA LEU A 53 3.03 -5.08 17.46
C LEU A 53 3.16 -4.63 18.92
N PRO A 54 2.15 -4.82 19.80
CA PRO A 54 2.24 -4.38 21.19
C PRO A 54 3.31 -5.11 22.03
N LYS A 55 3.96 -6.14 21.48
CA LYS A 55 5.09 -6.81 22.13
C LYS A 55 6.40 -6.05 21.96
N TYR A 56 6.47 -5.17 20.95
CA TYR A 56 7.70 -4.50 20.51
C TYR A 56 7.61 -2.99 20.59
N LEU A 57 6.42 -2.41 20.44
CA LEU A 57 6.18 -0.97 20.43
C LEU A 57 5.05 -0.60 21.38
N GLY A 58 5.20 0.51 22.08
CA GLY A 58 4.10 1.18 22.75
C GLY A 58 3.09 1.75 21.75
N ARG A 59 1.83 1.96 22.18
CA ARG A 59 0.76 2.46 21.27
C ARG A 59 1.14 3.78 20.59
N GLU A 60 1.81 4.67 21.31
CA GLU A 60 2.22 6.00 20.81
C GLU A 60 3.48 5.96 19.93
N GLU A 61 4.16 4.81 19.87
CA GLU A 61 5.36 4.62 19.04
C GLU A 61 5.01 4.03 17.67
N MET A 62 3.78 3.52 17.48
CA MET A 62 3.34 2.88 16.24
C MET A 62 2.23 3.69 15.54
N VAL A 63 2.31 3.73 14.23
CA VAL A 63 1.23 4.20 13.35
C VAL A 63 0.58 2.99 12.71
N VAL A 64 -0.70 2.75 13.00
CA VAL A 64 -1.45 1.61 12.47
C VAL A 64 -2.53 2.11 11.51
N ALA A 65 -2.47 1.63 10.27
CA ALA A 65 -3.45 1.90 9.24
C ALA A 65 -4.28 0.66 8.93
N THR A 66 -5.58 0.83 8.73
CA THR A 66 -6.46 -0.20 8.15
C THR A 66 -7.38 0.38 7.10
N LYS A 67 -8.13 -0.48 6.40
CA LYS A 67 -8.94 -0.07 5.24
C LYS A 67 -10.32 -0.71 5.28
N VAL A 68 -11.28 -0.08 4.58
CA VAL A 68 -12.65 -0.54 4.40
C VAL A 68 -13.07 -0.47 2.94
N TYR A 69 -13.80 -1.45 2.47
CA TYR A 69 -14.54 -1.49 1.22
C TYR A 69 -15.12 -2.89 0.94
N MET A 70 -14.28 -3.94 1.01
CA MET A 70 -14.63 -5.32 0.69
C MET A 70 -15.40 -5.98 1.84
N PRO A 71 -16.24 -7.00 1.55
CA PRO A 71 -16.96 -7.74 2.58
C PRO A 71 -16.03 -8.67 3.35
N VAL A 72 -16.10 -8.63 4.67
CA VAL A 72 -15.34 -9.53 5.56
C VAL A 72 -16.29 -10.39 6.40
N GLU A 73 -16.99 -9.81 7.36
CA GLU A 73 -17.88 -10.53 8.27
C GLU A 73 -19.32 -10.59 7.75
N VAL A 74 -19.77 -9.53 7.10
CA VAL A 74 -21.13 -9.39 6.56
C VAL A 74 -21.12 -9.67 5.07
N LYS A 75 -21.81 -10.74 4.65
CA LYS A 75 -21.97 -11.09 3.24
C LYS A 75 -23.10 -10.28 2.58
N GLY A 76 -22.98 -10.05 1.28
CA GLY A 76 -23.98 -9.32 0.48
C GLY A 76 -23.84 -7.80 0.56
N GLU A 77 -24.84 -7.09 0.06
CA GLU A 77 -24.82 -5.65 -0.20
C GLU A 77 -24.48 -4.78 1.04
N ASN A 78 -24.92 -5.20 2.23
CA ASN A 78 -24.67 -4.45 3.46
C ASN A 78 -23.24 -4.54 4.01
N GLY A 79 -22.44 -5.47 3.49
CA GLY A 79 -21.03 -5.65 3.89
C GLY A 79 -20.06 -5.18 2.82
N TRP A 80 -20.54 -4.43 1.81
CA TRP A 80 -19.73 -3.98 0.67
C TRP A 80 -19.87 -2.48 0.47
N GLY A 81 -18.81 -1.84 -0.02
CA GLY A 81 -18.81 -0.45 -0.43
C GLY A 81 -18.55 0.54 0.71
N LEU A 82 -18.99 1.78 0.54
CA LEU A 82 -18.68 2.90 1.43
C LEU A 82 -19.91 3.58 2.03
N SER A 83 -21.03 2.85 2.16
CA SER A 83 -22.18 3.38 2.88
C SER A 83 -21.84 3.68 4.35
N ALA A 84 -22.49 4.67 4.93
CA ALA A 84 -22.32 5.04 6.34
C ALA A 84 -22.51 3.84 7.28
N LYS A 85 -23.47 2.95 6.95
CA LYS A 85 -23.72 1.72 7.70
C LYS A 85 -22.48 0.80 7.68
N HIS A 86 -21.90 0.57 6.50
CA HIS A 86 -20.75 -0.33 6.37
C HIS A 86 -19.49 0.27 7.00
N ILE A 87 -19.16 1.53 6.71
CA ILE A 87 -18.00 2.23 7.29
C ILE A 87 -18.00 2.14 8.83
N LYS A 88 -19.13 2.47 9.47
CA LYS A 88 -19.25 2.48 10.93
C LYS A 88 -19.16 1.07 11.53
N ALA A 89 -19.75 0.06 10.90
CA ALA A 89 -19.66 -1.33 11.35
C ALA A 89 -18.27 -1.93 11.12
N ALA A 90 -17.62 -1.61 9.98
CA ALA A 90 -16.31 -2.13 9.62
C ALA A 90 -15.21 -1.63 10.56
N ILE A 91 -15.20 -0.33 10.93
CA ILE A 91 -14.20 0.18 11.88
C ILE A 91 -14.33 -0.49 13.25
N ASP A 92 -15.55 -0.74 13.72
CA ASP A 92 -15.76 -1.42 15.00
C ASP A 92 -15.26 -2.87 14.97
N SER A 93 -15.42 -3.55 13.85
CA SER A 93 -14.90 -4.89 13.63
C SER A 93 -13.37 -4.90 13.53
N SER A 94 -12.80 -3.93 12.81
CA SER A 94 -11.33 -3.77 12.70
C SER A 94 -10.68 -3.51 14.05
N LEU A 95 -11.23 -2.60 14.85
CA LEU A 95 -10.71 -2.31 16.20
C LEU A 95 -10.76 -3.53 17.12
N ARG A 96 -11.84 -4.34 17.03
CA ARG A 96 -11.91 -5.61 17.79
C ARG A 96 -10.82 -6.60 17.35
N ARG A 97 -10.58 -6.77 16.03
CA ARG A 97 -9.54 -7.67 15.53
C ARG A 97 -8.13 -7.18 15.87
N LEU A 98 -7.89 -5.89 15.78
CA LEU A 98 -6.63 -5.26 16.18
C LEU A 98 -6.41 -5.25 17.71
N GLY A 99 -7.48 -5.37 18.51
CA GLY A 99 -7.39 -5.21 19.96
C GLY A 99 -6.99 -3.78 20.37
N MET A 100 -7.39 -2.77 19.60
CA MET A 100 -7.03 -1.36 19.79
C MET A 100 -8.29 -0.51 19.96
N GLU A 101 -8.15 0.62 20.66
CA GLU A 101 -9.24 1.59 20.84
C GLU A 101 -9.39 2.51 19.61
N TYR A 102 -8.32 2.74 18.88
CA TYR A 102 -8.28 3.55 17.65
C TYR A 102 -7.19 3.06 16.68
N VAL A 103 -7.37 3.41 15.41
CA VAL A 103 -6.31 3.36 14.40
C VAL A 103 -5.81 4.78 14.10
N ASP A 104 -4.57 4.89 13.66
CA ASP A 104 -4.01 6.20 13.29
C ASP A 104 -4.54 6.67 11.94
N LEU A 105 -4.65 5.74 10.97
CA LEU A 105 -5.14 6.04 9.65
C LEU A 105 -6.22 5.03 9.23
N TYR A 106 -7.40 5.53 8.90
CA TYR A 106 -8.50 4.74 8.36
C TYR A 106 -8.72 5.10 6.89
N GLN A 107 -8.56 4.13 5.99
CA GLN A 107 -8.53 4.37 4.56
C GLN A 107 -9.74 3.77 3.86
N ILE A 108 -10.30 4.46 2.87
CA ILE A 108 -11.14 3.79 1.89
C ILE A 108 -10.24 3.00 0.93
N HIS A 109 -10.55 1.70 0.75
CA HIS A 109 -9.71 0.79 -0.04
C HIS A 109 -9.90 0.98 -1.54
N ARG A 110 -11.11 1.39 -1.94
CA ARG A 110 -11.51 1.68 -3.33
C ARG A 110 -12.58 2.76 -3.35
N TRP A 111 -12.77 3.36 -4.50
CA TRP A 111 -13.90 4.26 -4.74
C TRP A 111 -15.22 3.47 -4.84
N ASP A 112 -16.29 3.97 -4.23
CA ASP A 112 -17.64 3.42 -4.37
C ASP A 112 -18.51 4.34 -5.24
N GLY A 113 -18.73 3.94 -6.48
CA GLY A 113 -19.59 4.69 -7.39
C GLY A 113 -21.10 4.58 -7.10
N ARG A 114 -21.50 3.74 -6.15
CA ARG A 114 -22.92 3.50 -5.77
C ARG A 114 -23.36 4.34 -4.58
N THR A 115 -22.42 4.73 -3.72
CA THR A 115 -22.69 5.55 -2.55
C THR A 115 -22.37 7.01 -2.85
N PRO A 116 -23.27 7.98 -2.57
CA PRO A 116 -22.95 9.40 -2.66
C PRO A 116 -21.70 9.73 -1.84
N ILE A 117 -20.78 10.50 -2.41
CA ILE A 117 -19.52 10.80 -1.74
C ILE A 117 -19.72 11.58 -0.43
N GLU A 118 -20.76 12.38 -0.35
CA GLU A 118 -21.12 13.12 0.84
C GLU A 118 -21.46 12.17 2.00
N GLU A 119 -22.21 11.08 1.76
CA GLU A 119 -22.50 10.06 2.78
C GLU A 119 -21.21 9.38 3.27
N THR A 120 -20.31 9.05 2.35
CA THR A 120 -19.02 8.44 2.67
C THR A 120 -18.16 9.38 3.52
N MET A 121 -18.02 10.66 3.12
CA MET A 121 -17.18 11.63 3.82
C MET A 121 -17.74 11.99 5.19
N GLU A 122 -19.07 12.12 5.33
CA GLU A 122 -19.72 12.34 6.61
C GLU A 122 -19.47 11.17 7.57
N ALA A 123 -19.64 9.93 7.08
CA ALA A 123 -19.42 8.74 7.90
C ALA A 123 -17.96 8.61 8.37
N LEU A 124 -16.99 8.93 7.51
CA LEU A 124 -15.56 8.94 7.88
C LEU A 124 -15.26 10.06 8.88
N HIS A 125 -15.85 11.25 8.71
CA HIS A 125 -15.76 12.34 9.67
C HIS A 125 -16.31 11.92 11.05
N ASP A 126 -17.45 11.24 11.09
CA ASP A 126 -18.03 10.71 12.33
C ASP A 126 -17.10 9.69 13.01
N VAL A 127 -16.41 8.85 12.24
CA VAL A 127 -15.41 7.89 12.78
C VAL A 127 -14.27 8.63 13.48
N VAL A 128 -13.76 9.72 12.86
CA VAL A 128 -12.73 10.56 13.47
C VAL A 128 -13.25 11.27 14.72
N ARG A 129 -14.44 11.86 14.66
CA ARG A 129 -15.06 12.52 15.81
C ARG A 129 -15.36 11.59 16.98
N ALA A 130 -15.66 10.32 16.68
CA ALA A 130 -15.84 9.29 17.70
C ALA A 130 -14.50 8.81 18.30
N GLY A 131 -13.36 9.30 17.82
CA GLY A 131 -12.03 8.94 18.29
C GLY A 131 -11.55 7.56 17.85
N LYS A 132 -12.25 6.90 16.90
CA LYS A 132 -11.92 5.57 16.39
C LYS A 132 -10.81 5.58 15.33
N ALA A 133 -10.59 6.71 14.69
CA ALA A 133 -9.46 6.98 13.82
C ALA A 133 -8.91 8.38 14.10
N ARG A 134 -7.59 8.57 13.93
CA ARG A 134 -6.97 9.90 14.06
C ARG A 134 -7.04 10.65 12.74
N TYR A 135 -6.77 9.96 11.65
CA TYR A 135 -6.76 10.49 10.29
C TYR A 135 -7.53 9.57 9.34
N ILE A 136 -7.92 10.11 8.19
CA ILE A 136 -8.52 9.34 7.11
C ILE A 136 -7.67 9.45 5.84
N GLY A 137 -7.69 8.40 5.03
CA GLY A 137 -6.97 8.31 3.76
C GLY A 137 -7.79 7.66 2.66
N ALA A 138 -7.29 7.74 1.45
CA ALA A 138 -7.89 7.11 0.28
C ALA A 138 -6.90 6.19 -0.42
N SER A 139 -7.41 5.26 -1.24
CA SER A 139 -6.60 4.36 -2.05
C SER A 139 -7.22 4.16 -3.43
N SER A 140 -6.38 4.14 -4.44
CA SER A 140 -6.67 3.75 -5.83
C SER A 140 -7.98 4.27 -6.38
N MET A 141 -7.96 5.51 -6.89
CA MET A 141 -9.08 6.16 -7.55
C MET A 141 -8.57 7.22 -8.54
N PHE A 142 -9.44 7.71 -9.41
CA PHE A 142 -9.10 8.81 -10.30
C PHE A 142 -8.94 10.13 -9.55
N ALA A 143 -8.07 11.01 -10.03
CA ALA A 143 -7.82 12.32 -9.43
C ALA A 143 -9.11 13.16 -9.28
N TRP A 144 -10.01 13.13 -10.26
CA TRP A 144 -11.30 13.82 -10.16
C TRP A 144 -12.19 13.29 -9.04
N GLN A 145 -12.12 11.97 -8.73
CA GLN A 145 -12.86 11.36 -7.61
C GLN A 145 -12.29 11.84 -6.28
N PHE A 146 -10.97 11.85 -6.16
CA PHE A 146 -10.29 12.36 -4.99
C PHE A 146 -10.57 13.86 -4.78
N ALA A 147 -10.49 14.68 -5.84
CA ALA A 147 -10.84 16.10 -5.79
C ALA A 147 -12.29 16.31 -5.32
N LYS A 148 -13.23 15.50 -5.82
CA LYS A 148 -14.64 15.55 -5.43
C LYS A 148 -14.84 15.24 -3.94
N ALA A 149 -14.13 14.21 -3.41
CA ALA A 149 -14.19 13.86 -2.00
C ALA A 149 -13.62 14.98 -1.10
N GLN A 150 -12.47 15.55 -1.47
CA GLN A 150 -11.87 16.67 -0.74
C GLN A 150 -12.77 17.92 -0.77
N HIS A 151 -13.39 18.21 -1.93
CA HIS A 151 -14.35 19.31 -2.04
C HIS A 151 -15.59 19.09 -1.15
N ALA A 152 -16.13 17.88 -1.09
CA ALA A 152 -17.26 17.57 -0.18
C ALA A 152 -16.87 17.81 1.28
N ALA A 153 -15.66 17.39 1.68
CA ALA A 153 -15.15 17.64 3.02
C ALA A 153 -15.05 19.14 3.32
N ASP A 154 -14.47 19.94 2.41
CA ASP A 154 -14.33 21.38 2.58
C ASP A 154 -15.69 22.10 2.65
N ALA A 155 -16.63 21.73 1.77
CA ALA A 155 -17.96 22.35 1.71
C ALA A 155 -18.77 22.16 2.99
N HIS A 156 -18.53 21.07 3.73
CA HIS A 156 -19.26 20.73 4.95
C HIS A 156 -18.43 20.88 6.23
N GLY A 157 -17.16 21.29 6.14
CA GLY A 157 -16.26 21.37 7.30
C GLY A 157 -15.93 20.00 7.91
N TRP A 158 -15.92 18.96 7.10
CA TRP A 158 -15.54 17.60 7.49
C TRP A 158 -14.04 17.35 7.42
N THR A 159 -13.62 16.22 8.01
CA THR A 159 -12.23 15.77 7.94
C THR A 159 -11.83 15.44 6.49
N ARG A 160 -10.71 15.98 6.05
CA ARG A 160 -10.12 15.70 4.73
C ARG A 160 -9.26 14.44 4.75
N PHE A 161 -9.10 13.81 3.61
CA PHE A 161 -8.05 12.81 3.41
C PHE A 161 -6.66 13.46 3.53
N VAL A 162 -5.77 12.81 4.29
CA VAL A 162 -4.38 13.25 4.47
C VAL A 162 -3.38 12.37 3.71
N SER A 163 -3.84 11.23 3.19
CA SER A 163 -2.98 10.31 2.43
C SER A 163 -3.71 9.70 1.23
N MET A 164 -2.92 9.39 0.20
CA MET A 164 -3.33 8.63 -0.97
C MET A 164 -2.42 7.40 -1.12
N GLN A 165 -3.03 6.21 -1.03
CA GLN A 165 -2.36 4.94 -1.27
C GLN A 165 -2.67 4.47 -2.69
N ASN A 166 -1.85 4.88 -3.66
CA ASN A 166 -2.04 4.60 -5.08
C ASN A 166 -1.08 3.52 -5.61
N HIS A 167 -1.36 3.02 -6.82
CA HIS A 167 -0.48 2.13 -7.55
C HIS A 167 0.64 2.95 -8.20
N TYR A 168 1.88 2.84 -7.71
CA TYR A 168 2.98 3.60 -8.27
C TYR A 168 4.32 2.89 -8.10
N ASN A 169 5.03 2.69 -9.19
CA ASN A 169 6.37 2.10 -9.28
C ASN A 169 6.96 2.35 -10.68
N LEU A 170 8.19 1.92 -10.93
CA LEU A 170 8.88 2.08 -12.23
C LEU A 170 8.15 1.50 -13.44
N LEU A 171 7.30 0.45 -13.25
CA LEU A 171 6.49 -0.14 -14.34
C LEU A 171 5.13 0.53 -14.51
N TYR A 172 4.67 1.31 -13.54
CA TYR A 172 3.37 1.97 -13.58
C TYR A 172 3.47 3.38 -13.03
N ARG A 173 3.46 4.36 -13.94
CA ARG A 173 3.68 5.78 -13.63
C ARG A 173 2.48 6.68 -13.98
N GLU A 174 1.31 6.10 -14.21
CA GLU A 174 0.12 6.85 -14.64
C GLU A 174 -0.38 7.86 -13.59
N GLU A 175 -0.05 7.65 -12.32
CA GLU A 175 -0.39 8.57 -11.23
C GLU A 175 0.35 9.92 -11.29
N GLU A 176 1.45 9.98 -12.03
CA GLU A 176 2.22 11.22 -12.26
C GLU A 176 1.45 12.25 -13.11
N ARG A 177 0.41 11.80 -13.84
CA ARG A 177 -0.37 12.68 -14.73
C ARG A 177 -1.21 13.68 -13.95
N GLU A 178 -1.90 13.22 -12.90
CA GLU A 178 -2.85 14.06 -12.16
C GLU A 178 -2.84 13.79 -10.65
N MET A 179 -2.87 12.52 -10.21
CA MET A 179 -3.03 12.20 -8.78
C MET A 179 -1.87 12.71 -7.92
N ILE A 180 -0.63 12.44 -8.31
CA ILE A 180 0.56 12.90 -7.55
C ILE A 180 0.65 14.42 -7.54
N PRO A 181 0.54 15.14 -8.68
CA PRO A 181 0.47 16.61 -8.69
C PRO A 181 -0.63 17.17 -7.78
N GLN A 182 -1.82 16.58 -7.79
CA GLN A 182 -2.92 16.98 -6.91
C GLN A 182 -2.60 16.74 -5.43
N CYS A 183 -1.99 15.60 -5.09
CA CYS A 183 -1.58 15.31 -3.73
C CYS A 183 -0.55 16.34 -3.22
N ILE A 184 0.43 16.69 -4.06
CA ILE A 184 1.44 17.72 -3.73
C ILE A 184 0.76 19.08 -3.52
N ASP A 185 -0.11 19.51 -4.43
CA ASP A 185 -0.84 20.79 -4.34
C ASP A 185 -1.68 20.88 -3.06
N GLN A 186 -2.28 19.77 -2.63
CA GLN A 186 -3.16 19.73 -1.45
C GLN A 186 -2.48 19.32 -0.14
N GLY A 187 -1.17 19.08 -0.15
CA GLY A 187 -0.42 18.65 1.03
C GLY A 187 -0.79 17.24 1.51
N VAL A 188 -1.19 16.36 0.60
CA VAL A 188 -1.56 14.96 0.86
C VAL A 188 -0.35 14.06 0.67
N GLY A 189 -0.04 13.21 1.66
CA GLY A 189 1.05 12.25 1.57
C GLY A 189 0.73 11.10 0.61
N VAL A 190 1.67 10.74 -0.28
CA VAL A 190 1.54 9.60 -1.19
C VAL A 190 2.26 8.40 -0.60
N ILE A 191 1.54 7.29 -0.43
CA ILE A 191 2.02 6.05 0.19
C ILE A 191 1.80 4.84 -0.75
N PRO A 192 2.60 4.70 -1.81
CA PRO A 192 2.33 3.77 -2.91
C PRO A 192 2.32 2.30 -2.49
N TRP A 193 1.36 1.53 -3.05
CA TRP A 193 1.36 0.08 -2.96
C TRP A 193 2.08 -0.57 -4.16
N SER A 194 2.54 -1.81 -3.99
CA SER A 194 3.34 -2.57 -4.97
C SER A 194 4.59 -1.83 -5.49
N PRO A 195 5.44 -1.30 -4.61
CA PRO A 195 6.63 -0.53 -5.01
C PRO A 195 7.62 -1.35 -5.86
N LEU A 196 7.63 -2.68 -5.71
CA LEU A 196 8.44 -3.62 -6.48
C LEU A 196 7.64 -4.33 -7.58
N ALA A 197 6.48 -3.77 -8.01
CA ALA A 197 5.63 -4.40 -9.01
C ALA A 197 5.38 -5.89 -8.70
N ARG A 198 5.01 -6.21 -7.44
CA ARG A 198 4.80 -7.58 -6.95
C ARG A 198 6.02 -8.50 -7.14
N GLY A 199 7.22 -7.90 -7.14
CA GLY A 199 8.51 -8.58 -7.28
C GLY A 199 9.04 -8.66 -8.72
N VAL A 200 8.32 -8.16 -9.72
CA VAL A 200 8.80 -8.12 -11.11
C VAL A 200 10.06 -7.25 -11.20
N LEU A 201 10.09 -6.09 -10.55
CA LEU A 201 11.28 -5.23 -10.46
C LEU A 201 12.43 -5.83 -9.64
N ALA A 202 12.15 -6.86 -8.84
CA ALA A 202 13.17 -7.63 -8.14
C ALA A 202 13.63 -8.87 -8.92
N GLY A 203 13.22 -9.03 -10.18
CA GLY A 203 13.68 -10.11 -11.08
C GLY A 203 13.02 -11.46 -10.82
N ASN A 204 11.79 -11.51 -10.20
CA ASN A 204 11.08 -12.77 -10.00
C ASN A 204 10.44 -13.33 -11.29
N ARG A 205 10.46 -12.57 -12.38
CA ARG A 205 10.02 -12.94 -13.73
C ARG A 205 11.02 -12.43 -14.76
N THR A 206 11.11 -13.14 -15.86
CA THR A 206 11.97 -12.79 -17.01
C THR A 206 11.15 -12.64 -18.28
N ARG A 207 11.71 -11.99 -19.29
CA ARG A 207 11.07 -11.74 -20.60
C ARG A 207 10.64 -13.03 -21.31
N ASP A 208 11.39 -14.12 -21.15
CA ASP A 208 11.11 -15.44 -21.71
C ASP A 208 10.07 -16.26 -20.91
N GLY A 209 9.46 -15.63 -19.88
CA GLY A 209 8.36 -16.19 -19.11
C GLY A 209 8.77 -17.09 -17.95
N GLU A 210 10.07 -17.14 -17.60
CA GLU A 210 10.52 -17.86 -16.40
C GLU A 210 9.92 -17.20 -15.15
N ARG A 211 9.35 -18.01 -14.26
CA ARG A 211 8.77 -17.61 -12.97
C ARG A 211 9.63 -18.19 -11.84
N ARG A 212 10.41 -17.32 -11.17
CA ARG A 212 11.48 -17.72 -10.23
C ARG A 212 11.02 -17.89 -8.78
N THR A 213 9.79 -17.59 -8.47
CA THR A 213 9.26 -17.71 -7.11
C THR A 213 7.90 -18.41 -7.12
N THR A 214 7.53 -19.05 -6.00
CA THR A 214 6.20 -19.68 -5.84
C THR A 214 5.08 -18.68 -6.11
N ARG A 215 5.20 -17.45 -5.60
CA ARG A 215 4.22 -16.38 -5.82
C ARG A 215 4.09 -16.04 -7.31
N SER A 216 5.20 -15.86 -8.02
CA SER A 216 5.14 -15.53 -9.46
C SER A 216 4.46 -16.63 -10.29
N GLY A 217 4.40 -17.86 -9.79
CA GLY A 217 3.71 -18.99 -10.42
C GLY A 217 2.20 -19.01 -10.20
N THR A 218 1.66 -18.31 -9.21
CA THR A 218 0.25 -18.40 -8.78
C THR A 218 -0.47 -17.05 -8.70
N ASP A 219 0.20 -15.95 -9.05
CA ASP A 219 -0.32 -14.60 -8.91
C ASP A 219 -0.80 -14.04 -10.26
N ASP A 220 -2.06 -14.37 -10.61
CA ASP A 220 -2.71 -13.88 -11.84
C ASP A 220 -2.92 -12.35 -11.84
N PHE A 221 -2.99 -11.73 -10.65
CA PHE A 221 -3.11 -10.28 -10.54
C PHE A 221 -1.83 -9.57 -11.00
N THR A 222 -0.67 -10.20 -10.83
CA THR A 222 0.58 -9.68 -11.40
C THR A 222 0.53 -9.69 -12.92
N ASP A 223 -0.03 -10.74 -13.56
CA ASP A 223 -0.17 -10.80 -15.01
C ASP A 223 -1.14 -9.75 -15.53
N TYR A 224 -2.20 -9.45 -14.78
CA TYR A 224 -3.13 -8.36 -15.11
C TYR A 224 -2.46 -6.98 -15.09
N LEU A 225 -1.56 -6.72 -14.13
CA LEU A 225 -0.93 -5.42 -13.94
C LEU A 225 0.32 -5.21 -14.82
N TYR A 226 1.12 -6.25 -15.03
CA TYR A 226 2.48 -6.16 -15.59
C TYR A 226 2.71 -7.25 -16.65
N SER A 227 2.00 -7.16 -17.76
CA SER A 227 2.09 -8.13 -18.87
C SER A 227 2.55 -7.52 -20.19
N GLN A 228 2.86 -6.22 -20.23
CA GLN A 228 3.33 -5.59 -21.45
C GLN A 228 4.79 -6.01 -21.72
N PRO A 229 5.14 -6.35 -22.96
CA PRO A 229 6.53 -6.69 -23.31
C PRO A 229 7.52 -5.59 -22.97
N THR A 230 7.10 -4.32 -23.00
CA THR A 230 7.90 -3.13 -22.67
C THR A 230 8.20 -3.01 -21.17
N ASP A 231 7.45 -3.68 -20.31
CA ASP A 231 7.77 -3.72 -18.87
C ASP A 231 9.14 -4.34 -18.61
N PHE A 232 9.51 -5.32 -19.42
CA PHE A 232 10.81 -5.99 -19.30
C PHE A 232 11.99 -5.12 -19.75
N ASP A 233 11.77 -4.09 -20.58
CA ASP A 233 12.82 -3.11 -20.92
C ASP A 233 13.21 -2.31 -19.66
N VAL A 234 12.22 -1.95 -18.83
CA VAL A 234 12.45 -1.30 -17.53
C VAL A 234 13.10 -2.27 -16.53
N VAL A 235 12.61 -3.52 -16.45
CA VAL A 235 13.19 -4.55 -15.54
C VAL A 235 14.67 -4.80 -15.86
N GLU A 236 15.02 -4.92 -17.14
CA GLU A 236 16.40 -5.12 -17.59
C GLU A 236 17.26 -3.90 -17.25
N ARG A 237 16.74 -2.68 -17.41
CA ARG A 237 17.44 -1.45 -17.02
C ARG A 237 17.68 -1.36 -15.51
N VAL A 238 16.69 -1.75 -14.68
CA VAL A 238 16.88 -1.85 -13.22
C VAL A 238 17.97 -2.83 -12.87
N ALA A 239 18.03 -3.98 -13.55
CA ALA A 239 19.08 -4.98 -13.33
C ALA A 239 20.48 -4.47 -13.74
N GLU A 240 20.59 -3.71 -14.84
CA GLU A 240 21.85 -3.08 -15.27
C GLU A 240 22.36 -2.07 -14.23
N VAL A 241 21.50 -1.13 -13.79
CA VAL A 241 21.88 -0.13 -12.78
C VAL A 241 22.24 -0.81 -11.46
N ALA A 242 21.51 -1.85 -11.07
CA ALA A 242 21.81 -2.63 -9.88
C ALA A 242 23.18 -3.33 -9.96
N ALA A 243 23.49 -3.90 -11.12
CA ALA A 243 24.81 -4.52 -11.37
C ALA A 243 25.96 -3.49 -11.33
N ASP A 244 25.78 -2.32 -11.97
CA ASP A 244 26.75 -1.21 -11.95
C ASP A 244 27.04 -0.74 -10.51
N ARG A 245 26.04 -0.75 -9.65
CA ARG A 245 26.13 -0.36 -8.23
C ARG A 245 26.57 -1.50 -7.30
N GLY A 246 26.49 -2.74 -7.74
CA GLY A 246 26.76 -3.92 -6.90
C GLY A 246 25.71 -4.13 -5.80
N VAL A 247 24.44 -3.72 -6.03
CA VAL A 247 23.33 -3.85 -5.09
C VAL A 247 22.18 -4.66 -5.70
N PRO A 248 21.26 -5.22 -4.91
CA PRO A 248 20.05 -5.86 -5.41
C PRO A 248 19.14 -4.92 -6.21
N ALA A 249 18.51 -5.44 -7.27
CA ALA A 249 17.54 -4.70 -8.10
C ALA A 249 16.38 -4.09 -7.28
N ALA A 250 15.94 -4.80 -6.24
CA ALA A 250 14.90 -4.30 -5.33
C ALA A 250 15.31 -2.98 -4.64
N GLN A 251 16.58 -2.82 -4.25
CA GLN A 251 17.08 -1.59 -3.63
C GLN A 251 17.04 -0.42 -4.62
N VAL A 252 17.44 -0.64 -5.88
CA VAL A 252 17.38 0.40 -6.93
C VAL A 252 15.95 0.84 -7.20
N ALA A 253 15.01 -0.10 -7.35
CA ALA A 253 13.61 0.22 -7.61
C ALA A 253 12.95 0.97 -6.45
N LEU A 254 13.25 0.60 -5.20
CA LEU A 254 12.77 1.30 -4.01
C LEU A 254 13.42 2.68 -3.84
N ALA A 255 14.73 2.80 -4.08
CA ALA A 255 15.44 4.07 -4.02
C ALA A 255 14.90 5.07 -5.05
N TRP A 256 14.58 4.60 -6.27
CA TRP A 256 13.93 5.43 -7.27
C TRP A 256 12.58 5.96 -6.76
N LEU A 257 11.75 5.09 -6.20
CA LEU A 257 10.42 5.47 -5.71
C LEU A 257 10.50 6.44 -4.52
N LEU A 258 11.43 6.20 -3.60
CA LEU A 258 11.69 7.08 -2.45
C LEU A 258 12.18 8.48 -2.89
N GLY A 259 12.85 8.58 -4.03
CA GLY A 259 13.30 9.84 -4.61
C GLY A 259 12.23 10.64 -5.35
N GLN A 260 11.03 10.06 -5.56
CA GLN A 260 9.98 10.74 -6.32
C GLN A 260 9.28 11.82 -5.49
N ALA A 261 9.03 12.97 -6.11
CA ALA A 261 8.32 14.07 -5.49
C ALA A 261 6.92 13.64 -5.01
N GLY A 262 6.55 14.01 -3.78
CA GLY A 262 5.25 13.70 -3.18
C GLY A 262 5.18 12.32 -2.51
N VAL A 263 6.08 11.39 -2.81
CA VAL A 263 6.13 10.09 -2.13
C VAL A 263 6.60 10.29 -0.69
N THR A 264 5.74 9.90 0.24
CA THR A 264 6.03 9.97 1.69
C THR A 264 6.67 8.68 2.18
N ALA A 265 6.08 7.54 1.82
CA ALA A 265 6.61 6.23 2.19
C ALA A 265 5.97 5.11 1.35
N PRO A 266 6.74 4.28 0.64
CA PRO A 266 6.21 3.13 -0.08
C PRO A 266 5.78 2.02 0.89
N ILE A 267 4.71 1.28 0.53
CA ILE A 267 4.25 0.12 1.29
C ILE A 267 4.99 -1.12 0.81
N VAL A 268 5.78 -1.71 1.69
CA VAL A 268 6.59 -2.90 1.40
C VAL A 268 6.02 -4.13 2.09
N GLY A 269 5.79 -5.20 1.35
CA GLY A 269 5.49 -6.53 1.90
C GLY A 269 6.75 -7.39 1.92
N ALA A 270 7.13 -7.90 3.10
CA ALA A 270 8.28 -8.77 3.25
C ALA A 270 7.87 -10.16 3.78
N THR A 271 8.17 -11.20 2.99
CA THR A 271 7.95 -12.61 3.37
C THR A 271 9.24 -13.30 3.82
N ARG A 272 10.39 -12.63 3.67
CA ARG A 272 11.73 -13.09 4.06
C ARG A 272 12.51 -11.93 4.65
N GLN A 273 13.43 -12.21 5.58
CA GLN A 273 14.32 -11.19 6.16
C GLN A 273 15.12 -10.42 5.09
N ALA A 274 15.58 -11.09 4.03
CA ALA A 274 16.31 -10.44 2.94
C ALA A 274 15.47 -9.35 2.25
N HIS A 275 14.16 -9.54 2.07
CA HIS A 275 13.28 -8.52 1.47
C HIS A 275 13.19 -7.26 2.34
N LEU A 276 13.16 -7.44 3.65
CA LEU A 276 13.14 -6.33 4.59
C LEU A 276 14.50 -5.62 4.64
N ALA A 277 15.59 -6.39 4.65
CA ALA A 277 16.94 -5.83 4.61
C ALA A 277 17.17 -4.98 3.35
N ASP A 278 16.70 -5.45 2.18
CA ASP A 278 16.74 -4.69 0.93
C ASP A 278 15.91 -3.40 1.01
N ALA A 279 14.73 -3.46 1.64
CA ALA A 279 13.88 -2.29 1.79
C ALA A 279 14.51 -1.22 2.71
N LEU A 280 15.12 -1.64 3.83
CA LEU A 280 15.84 -0.73 4.74
C LEU A 280 17.09 -0.14 4.07
N ALA A 281 17.86 -0.95 3.33
CA ALA A 281 19.04 -0.47 2.63
C ALA A 281 18.71 0.55 1.53
N ALA A 282 17.55 0.45 0.90
CA ALA A 282 17.10 1.37 -0.13
C ALA A 282 16.90 2.81 0.37
N GLU A 283 16.60 3.01 1.67
CA GLU A 283 16.42 4.34 2.26
C GLU A 283 17.68 5.21 2.17
N THR A 284 18.85 4.58 2.25
CA THR A 284 20.14 5.27 2.20
C THR A 284 20.76 5.30 0.80
N LEU A 285 20.16 4.62 -0.17
CA LEU A 285 20.65 4.55 -1.54
C LEU A 285 20.18 5.76 -2.34
N THR A 286 21.08 6.69 -2.61
CA THR A 286 20.80 7.84 -3.49
C THR A 286 21.20 7.53 -4.93
N LEU A 287 20.25 7.63 -5.86
CA LEU A 287 20.50 7.52 -7.31
C LEU A 287 20.95 8.88 -7.87
N THR A 288 21.86 8.84 -8.84
CA THR A 288 22.23 10.04 -9.59
C THR A 288 21.16 10.40 -10.62
N GLU A 289 21.17 11.66 -11.10
CA GLU A 289 20.26 12.10 -12.17
C GLU A 289 20.38 11.25 -13.44
N ASP A 290 21.60 10.85 -13.81
CA ASP A 290 21.84 9.97 -14.97
C ASP A 290 21.25 8.57 -14.76
N GLU A 291 21.33 8.02 -13.56
CA GLU A 291 20.72 6.71 -13.25
C GLU A 291 19.20 6.78 -13.27
N VAL A 292 18.62 7.84 -12.70
CA VAL A 292 17.17 8.09 -12.76
C VAL A 292 16.73 8.20 -14.21
N ALA A 293 17.41 9.01 -15.03
CA ALA A 293 17.10 9.16 -16.46
C ALA A 293 17.19 7.81 -17.21
N ARG A 294 18.23 7.00 -16.93
CA ARG A 294 18.37 5.66 -17.51
C ARG A 294 17.23 4.72 -17.11
N LEU A 295 16.79 4.76 -15.86
CA LEU A 295 15.69 3.93 -15.35
C LEU A 295 14.35 4.31 -15.98
N GLU A 296 14.14 5.58 -16.26
CA GLU A 296 12.88 6.12 -16.78
C GLU A 296 12.77 6.07 -18.31
N GLU A 297 13.90 6.09 -19.02
CA GLU A 297 13.95 6.10 -20.49
C GLU A 297 13.07 5.02 -21.17
N PRO A 298 13.10 3.73 -20.72
CA PRO A 298 12.32 2.69 -21.38
C PRO A 298 10.83 2.67 -21.02
N TYR A 299 10.35 3.57 -20.14
CA TYR A 299 8.96 3.56 -19.70
C TYR A 299 7.99 3.85 -20.85
N VAL A 300 6.98 3.00 -20.99
CA VAL A 300 5.86 3.22 -21.92
C VAL A 300 4.57 3.32 -21.12
N PRO A 301 3.72 4.36 -21.38
CA PRO A 301 2.47 4.54 -20.67
C PRO A 301 1.55 3.32 -20.72
N HIS A 302 0.90 3.05 -19.57
CA HIS A 302 -0.06 1.97 -19.41
C HIS A 302 -1.50 2.48 -19.48
N PRO A 303 -2.49 1.62 -19.78
CA PRO A 303 -3.87 1.89 -19.40
C PRO A 303 -3.97 2.09 -17.88
N VAL A 304 -4.92 2.91 -17.42
CA VAL A 304 -5.16 3.05 -15.98
C VAL A 304 -5.68 1.73 -15.43
N LEU A 305 -4.96 1.18 -14.45
CA LEU A 305 -5.22 -0.11 -13.81
C LEU A 305 -5.39 0.05 -12.29
N GLY A 306 -6.23 -0.78 -11.68
CA GLY A 306 -6.41 -0.82 -10.22
C GLY A 306 -7.44 0.18 -9.66
N HIS A 307 -8.14 0.94 -10.51
CA HIS A 307 -9.18 1.91 -10.12
C HIS A 307 -10.60 1.34 -10.25
N PHE A 308 -10.86 0.14 -9.80
CA PHE A 308 -12.17 -0.56 -9.88
C PHE A 308 -12.72 -0.86 -8.49
#